data_850d19e42059f1a09b17364125fcef6f
#
_entry.id   850d19e42059f1a09b17364125fcef6f
#
_cell.length_a   1.000
_cell.length_b   1.000
_cell.length_c   1.000
_cell.angle_alpha   90.00
_cell.angle_beta   90.00
_cell.angle_gamma   90.00
#
_symmetry.space_group_name_H-M   'P 1'
#
loop_
_entity.id
_entity.type
_entity.pdbx_description
1 polymer ?
#
loop_
_entity_poly.entity_id
_entity_poly.type
_entity_poly.pdbx_seq_one_letter_code
_entity_poly.pdbx_strand_id
1 'polypeptide(L)'
;MRAQALSLRERTFVQSAVALGETKSQILFKYILPNGIFPVVANTTRGMAGAILTEASLSFLGLGDPNIVSWGQMIYQGKSYITSAWWISAFSGIAVIITVIFFYMLGDGLNHVLNPKYNYGRGK
;
A
#
# COMPACT_ATOMS: atom_id res chain seq x y z
N MET A 1 0.61 -11.10 7.23
CA MET A 1 -0.53 -12.04 7.27
C MET A 1 -0.62 -12.86 8.54
N ARG A 2 0.46 -13.50 9.00
CA ARG A 2 0.46 -14.30 10.23
C ARG A 2 0.01 -13.53 11.48
N ALA A 3 0.51 -12.31 11.69
CA ALA A 3 0.11 -11.47 12.81
C ALA A 3 -1.37 -11.05 12.73
N GLN A 4 -1.87 -10.78 11.54
CA GLN A 4 -3.28 -10.46 11.29
C GLN A 4 -4.19 -11.66 11.59
N ALA A 5 -3.78 -12.85 11.17
CA ALA A 5 -4.54 -14.08 11.44
C ALA A 5 -4.60 -14.39 12.93
N LEU A 6 -3.50 -14.21 13.66
CA LEU A 6 -3.45 -14.40 15.12
C LEU A 6 -4.34 -13.39 15.84
N SER A 7 -4.29 -12.11 15.44
CA SER A 7 -5.15 -11.07 16.01
C SER A 7 -6.64 -11.33 15.76
N LEU A 8 -7.00 -11.81 14.57
CA LEU A 8 -8.38 -12.15 14.21
C LEU A 8 -8.89 -13.39 14.95
N ARG A 9 -8.01 -14.34 15.26
CA ARG A 9 -8.36 -15.54 15.99
C ARG A 9 -8.84 -15.25 17.42
N GLU A 10 -8.35 -14.18 18.02
CA GLU A 10 -8.73 -13.75 19.38
C GLU A 10 -10.03 -12.94 19.42
N ARG A 11 -10.59 -12.59 18.27
CA ARG A 11 -11.83 -11.81 18.21
C ARG A 11 -13.06 -12.62 18.65
N THR A 12 -14.02 -11.91 19.25
CA THR A 12 -15.25 -12.48 19.81
C THR A 12 -16.06 -13.31 18.82
N PHE A 13 -16.11 -12.92 17.53
CA PHE A 13 -16.83 -13.68 16.52
C PHE A 13 -16.21 -15.04 16.21
N VAL A 14 -14.87 -15.14 16.29
CA VAL A 14 -14.16 -16.41 16.14
C VAL A 14 -14.43 -17.32 17.34
N GLN A 15 -14.42 -16.77 18.53
CA GLN A 15 -14.77 -17.50 19.75
C GLN A 15 -16.21 -18.01 19.71
N SER A 16 -17.13 -17.20 19.21
CA SER A 16 -18.52 -17.61 19.00
C SER A 16 -18.65 -18.75 18.00
N ALA A 17 -17.89 -18.72 16.90
CA ALA A 17 -17.86 -19.79 15.90
C ALA A 17 -17.31 -21.10 16.48
N VAL A 18 -16.29 -21.03 17.32
CA VAL A 18 -15.76 -22.21 18.04
C VAL A 18 -16.83 -22.78 18.99
N ALA A 19 -17.58 -21.93 19.67
CA ALA A 19 -18.66 -22.36 20.56
C ALA A 19 -19.80 -23.05 19.80
N LEU A 20 -20.04 -22.68 18.54
CA LEU A 20 -21.03 -23.33 17.66
C LEU A 20 -20.57 -24.66 17.07
N GLY A 21 -19.34 -25.11 17.36
CA GLY A 21 -18.80 -26.38 16.93
C GLY A 21 -18.26 -26.39 15.50
N GLU A 22 -17.97 -25.22 14.91
CA GLU A 22 -17.33 -25.15 13.58
C GLU A 22 -15.90 -25.68 13.61
N THR A 23 -15.48 -26.32 12.51
CA THR A 23 -14.12 -26.84 12.37
C THR A 23 -13.10 -25.71 12.20
N LYS A 24 -11.84 -25.97 12.58
CA LYS A 24 -10.74 -24.98 12.43
C LYS A 24 -10.59 -24.48 10.99
N SER A 25 -10.77 -25.37 10.01
CA SER A 25 -10.72 -25.02 8.58
C SER A 25 -11.84 -24.07 8.17
N GLN A 26 -13.05 -24.31 8.64
CA GLN A 26 -14.21 -23.45 8.36
C GLN A 26 -14.02 -22.07 8.98
N ILE A 27 -13.53 -22.01 10.21
CA ILE A 27 -13.22 -20.74 10.89
C ILE A 27 -12.15 -19.96 10.11
N LEU A 28 -11.09 -20.63 9.66
CA LEU A 28 -10.01 -20.01 8.90
C LEU A 28 -10.51 -19.42 7.58
N PHE A 29 -11.22 -20.20 6.77
CA PHE A 29 -11.64 -19.78 5.44
C PHE A 29 -12.87 -18.87 5.44
N LYS A 30 -13.77 -19.03 6.38
CA LYS A 30 -15.04 -18.29 6.43
C LYS A 30 -14.94 -16.96 7.18
N TYR A 31 -14.13 -16.90 8.23
CA TYR A 31 -14.06 -15.76 9.13
C TYR A 31 -12.70 -15.06 9.12
N ILE A 32 -11.61 -15.80 9.28
CA ILE A 32 -10.28 -15.21 9.44
C ILE A 32 -9.73 -14.70 8.11
N LEU A 33 -9.79 -15.49 7.06
CA LEU A 33 -9.21 -15.17 5.76
C LEU A 33 -9.87 -13.93 5.11
N PRO A 34 -11.19 -13.84 5.00
CA PRO A 34 -11.82 -12.64 4.44
C PRO A 34 -11.51 -11.36 5.22
N ASN A 35 -11.55 -11.43 6.54
CA ASN A 35 -11.27 -10.27 7.39
C ASN A 35 -9.79 -9.90 7.47
N GLY A 36 -8.89 -10.86 7.27
CA GLY A 36 -7.43 -10.64 7.30
C GLY A 36 -6.85 -10.15 5.98
N ILE A 37 -7.49 -10.43 4.85
CA ILE A 37 -6.95 -10.09 3.53
C ILE A 37 -7.01 -8.58 3.26
N PHE A 38 -8.04 -7.90 3.71
CA PHE A 38 -8.27 -6.49 3.45
C PHE A 38 -7.20 -5.58 4.07
N PRO A 39 -6.82 -5.72 5.35
CA PRO A 39 -5.72 -4.94 5.91
C PRO A 39 -4.38 -5.22 5.23
N VAL A 40 -4.15 -6.46 4.76
CA VAL A 40 -2.94 -6.83 4.04
C VAL A 40 -2.88 -6.10 2.69
N VAL A 41 -3.98 -6.08 1.94
CA VAL A 41 -4.07 -5.34 0.66
C VAL A 41 -3.83 -3.85 0.87
N ALA A 42 -4.47 -3.24 1.87
CA ALA A 42 -4.29 -1.83 2.18
C ALA A 42 -2.84 -1.48 2.55
N ASN A 43 -2.20 -2.30 3.38
CA ASN A 43 -0.80 -2.11 3.77
C ASN A 43 0.16 -2.33 2.59
N THR A 44 -0.12 -3.30 1.73
CA THR A 44 0.67 -3.55 0.52
C THR A 44 0.62 -2.35 -0.43
N THR A 45 -0.56 -1.78 -0.63
CA THR A 45 -0.74 -0.60 -1.50
C THR A 45 0.06 0.60 -0.98
N ARG A 46 0.07 0.84 0.33
CA ARG A 46 0.92 1.87 0.95
C ARG A 46 2.41 1.56 0.79
N GLY A 47 2.79 0.29 0.94
CA GLY A 47 4.16 -0.16 0.74
C GLY A 47 4.64 0.06 -0.69
N MET A 48 3.76 -0.10 -1.68
CA MET A 48 4.06 0.20 -3.09
C MET A 48 4.36 1.68 -3.30
N ALA A 49 3.60 2.57 -2.69
CA ALA A 49 3.88 4.01 -2.75
C ALA A 49 5.27 4.35 -2.20
N GLY A 50 5.63 3.77 -1.05
CA GLY A 50 6.95 3.91 -0.45
C GLY A 50 8.08 3.35 -1.32
N ALA A 51 7.86 2.20 -1.95
CA ALA A 51 8.82 1.58 -2.86
C ALA A 51 9.07 2.44 -4.11
N ILE A 52 8.02 3.00 -4.70
CA ILE A 52 8.11 3.91 -5.85
C ILE A 52 8.93 5.15 -5.48
N LEU A 53 8.65 5.74 -4.33
CA LEU A 53 9.36 6.93 -3.85
C LEU A 53 10.84 6.62 -3.56
N THR A 54 11.14 5.48 -2.96
CA THR A 54 12.50 5.02 -2.68
C THR A 54 13.27 4.78 -3.98
N GLU A 55 12.67 4.10 -4.94
CA GLU A 55 13.27 3.85 -6.26
C GLU A 55 13.57 5.18 -6.98
N ALA A 56 12.60 6.09 -7.03
CA ALA A 56 12.77 7.39 -7.66
C ALA A 56 13.90 8.20 -7.00
N SER A 57 14.00 8.15 -5.68
CA SER A 57 15.06 8.83 -4.91
C SER A 57 16.44 8.25 -5.21
N LEU A 58 16.57 6.92 -5.23
CA LEU A 58 17.84 6.25 -5.55
C LEU A 58 18.27 6.49 -7.00
N SER A 59 17.35 6.44 -7.93
CA SER A 59 17.61 6.73 -9.35
C SER A 59 18.02 8.19 -9.55
N PHE A 60 17.38 9.13 -8.84
CA PHE A 60 17.77 10.56 -8.85
C PHE A 60 19.20 10.78 -8.36
N LEU A 61 19.66 10.01 -7.38
CA LEU A 61 21.03 10.05 -6.88
C LEU A 61 22.05 9.35 -7.82
N GLY A 62 21.58 8.77 -8.92
CA GLY A 62 22.43 8.07 -9.89
C GLY A 62 22.75 6.62 -9.52
N LEU A 63 22.08 6.08 -8.52
CA LEU A 63 22.25 4.70 -8.05
C LEU A 63 21.32 3.70 -8.75
N GLY A 64 20.43 4.18 -9.63
CA GLY A 64 19.56 3.34 -10.44
C GLY A 64 20.28 2.67 -11.61
N ASP A 65 19.70 1.60 -12.13
CA ASP A 65 20.20 0.93 -13.32
C ASP A 65 19.97 1.81 -14.57
N PRO A 66 21.02 2.22 -15.29
CA PRO A 66 20.88 3.08 -16.47
C PRO A 66 20.16 2.39 -17.64
N ASN A 67 20.06 1.06 -17.62
CA ASN A 67 19.37 0.29 -18.66
C ASN A 67 17.85 0.19 -18.45
N ILE A 68 17.37 0.56 -17.25
CA ILE A 68 15.95 0.52 -16.92
C ILE A 68 15.38 1.92 -16.98
N VAL A 69 14.39 2.11 -17.85
CA VAL A 69 13.68 3.38 -17.95
C VAL A 69 12.73 3.53 -16.77
N SER A 70 12.97 4.54 -15.94
CA SER A 70 12.09 4.90 -14.83
C SER A 70 11.96 6.42 -14.75
N TRP A 71 10.94 6.91 -14.04
CA TRP A 71 10.79 8.35 -13.83
C TRP A 71 11.95 8.96 -13.05
N GLY A 72 12.49 8.24 -12.08
CA GLY A 72 13.68 8.67 -11.35
C GLY A 72 14.90 8.83 -12.25
N GLN A 73 15.12 7.90 -13.19
CA GLN A 73 16.18 8.00 -14.21
C GLN A 73 15.93 9.19 -15.15
N MET A 74 14.71 9.42 -15.57
CA MET A 74 14.36 10.57 -16.40
C MET A 74 14.65 11.90 -15.70
N ILE A 75 14.37 12.00 -14.41
CA ILE A 75 14.70 13.17 -13.60
C ILE A 75 16.22 13.34 -13.51
N TYR A 76 16.96 12.26 -13.28
CA TYR A 76 18.42 12.27 -13.21
C TYR A 76 19.06 12.74 -14.53
N GLN A 77 18.61 12.19 -15.66
CA GLN A 77 19.09 12.60 -16.99
C GLN A 77 18.70 14.03 -17.32
N GLY A 78 17.48 14.43 -16.99
CA GLY A 78 16.96 15.78 -17.19
C GLY A 78 17.71 16.85 -16.40
N LYS A 79 18.40 16.46 -15.32
CA LYS A 79 19.25 17.36 -14.53
C LYS A 79 20.35 18.04 -15.37
N SER A 80 20.91 17.32 -16.32
CA SER A 80 21.93 17.86 -17.23
C SER A 80 21.38 18.88 -18.24
N TYR A 81 20.08 18.86 -18.47
CA TYR A 81 19.39 19.71 -19.43
C TYR A 81 18.46 20.75 -18.79
N ILE A 82 18.63 21.02 -17.48
CA ILE A 82 17.71 21.83 -16.69
C ILE A 82 17.59 23.27 -17.23
N THR A 83 18.62 23.77 -17.86
CA THR A 83 18.65 25.11 -18.46
C THR A 83 18.02 25.19 -19.85
N SER A 84 18.00 24.07 -20.58
CA SER A 84 17.52 24.01 -21.97
C SER A 84 16.21 23.23 -22.11
N ALA A 85 15.99 22.23 -21.27
CA ALA A 85 14.84 21.33 -21.32
C ALA A 85 14.35 20.94 -19.92
N TRP A 86 14.06 21.93 -19.08
CA TRP A 86 13.62 21.75 -17.69
C TRP A 86 12.34 20.92 -17.55
N TRP A 87 11.49 20.91 -18.58
CA TRP A 87 10.23 20.15 -18.58
C TRP A 87 10.43 18.64 -18.46
N ILE A 88 11.58 18.10 -18.89
CA ILE A 88 11.87 16.67 -18.78
C ILE A 88 11.85 16.23 -17.30
N SER A 89 12.58 16.94 -16.44
CA SER A 89 12.59 16.68 -15.01
C SER A 89 11.26 17.04 -14.35
N ALA A 90 10.66 18.16 -14.74
CA ALA A 90 9.40 18.63 -14.17
C ALA A 90 8.25 17.65 -14.42
N PHE A 91 8.04 17.19 -15.64
CA PHE A 91 6.98 16.22 -15.96
C PHE A 91 7.21 14.87 -15.31
N SER A 92 8.44 14.37 -15.28
CA SER A 92 8.79 13.12 -14.61
C SER A 92 8.55 13.22 -13.11
N GLY A 93 8.92 14.33 -12.47
CA GLY A 93 8.66 14.59 -11.06
C GLY A 93 7.17 14.65 -10.73
N ILE A 94 6.38 15.32 -11.54
CA ILE A 94 4.92 15.38 -11.40
C ILE A 94 4.32 13.98 -11.52
N ALA A 95 4.77 13.17 -12.48
CA ALA A 95 4.31 11.80 -12.66
C ALA A 95 4.56 10.94 -11.41
N VAL A 96 5.74 11.04 -10.82
CA VAL A 96 6.07 10.34 -9.56
C VAL A 96 5.15 10.78 -8.44
N ILE A 97 4.94 12.09 -8.26
CA ILE A 97 4.09 12.64 -7.20
C ILE A 97 2.65 12.14 -7.36
N ILE A 98 2.08 12.24 -8.55
CA ILE A 98 0.70 11.78 -8.82
C ILE A 98 0.57 10.29 -8.53
N THR A 99 1.52 9.47 -8.96
CA THR A 99 1.50 8.02 -8.73
C THR A 99 1.57 7.69 -7.25
N VAL A 100 2.47 8.31 -6.51
CA VAL A 100 2.64 8.09 -5.07
C VAL A 100 1.37 8.50 -4.31
N ILE A 101 0.81 9.65 -4.62
CA ILE A 101 -0.45 10.14 -4.01
C ILE A 101 -1.60 9.17 -4.32
N PHE A 102 -1.71 8.73 -5.58
CA PHE A 102 -2.75 7.78 -6.00
C PHE A 102 -2.70 6.49 -5.19
N PHE A 103 -1.54 5.85 -5.10
CA PHE A 103 -1.38 4.62 -4.33
C PHE A 103 -1.58 4.83 -2.84
N TYR A 104 -1.15 5.96 -2.31
CA TYR A 104 -1.33 6.29 -0.90
C TYR A 104 -2.82 6.47 -0.57
N MET A 105 -3.54 7.25 -1.38
CA MET A 105 -4.98 7.46 -1.21
C MET A 105 -5.78 6.17 -1.40
N LEU A 106 -5.38 5.33 -2.35
CA LEU A 106 -6.01 4.03 -2.57
C LEU A 106 -5.85 3.13 -1.34
N GLY A 107 -4.64 3.04 -0.79
CA GLY A 107 -4.37 2.26 0.44
C GLY A 107 -5.12 2.79 1.64
N ASP A 108 -5.20 4.11 1.79
CA ASP A 108 -5.92 4.75 2.88
C ASP A 108 -7.44 4.57 2.73
N GLY A 109 -7.97 4.75 1.53
CA GLY A 109 -9.38 4.51 1.22
C GLY A 109 -9.80 3.07 1.48
N LEU A 110 -8.99 2.09 1.06
CA LEU A 110 -9.22 0.68 1.35
C LEU A 110 -9.22 0.41 2.86
N ASN A 111 -8.30 1.02 3.59
CA ASN A 111 -8.22 0.85 5.03
C ASN A 111 -9.46 1.44 5.74
N HIS A 112 -9.96 2.58 5.27
CA HIS A 112 -11.17 3.20 5.79
C HIS A 112 -12.43 2.38 5.53
N VAL A 113 -12.60 1.91 4.29
CA VAL A 113 -13.79 1.15 3.88
C VAL A 113 -13.84 -0.22 4.56
N LEU A 114 -12.68 -0.84 4.76
CA LEU A 114 -12.56 -2.23 5.20
C LEU A 114 -12.29 -2.38 6.70
N ASN A 115 -12.10 -1.27 7.43
CA ASN A 115 -11.88 -1.30 8.87
C ASN A 115 -13.17 -0.94 9.63
N PRO A 116 -13.93 -1.95 10.15
CA PRO A 116 -15.20 -1.70 10.84
C PRO A 116 -15.05 -0.89 12.14
N LYS A 117 -13.85 -0.80 12.69
CA LYS A 117 -13.58 -0.03 13.92
C LYS A 117 -13.70 1.48 13.72
N TYR A 118 -13.54 1.97 12.50
CA TYR A 118 -13.61 3.41 12.21
C TYR A 118 -15.04 3.95 12.21
N ASN A 119 -16.02 3.10 11.90
CA ASN A 119 -17.43 3.50 11.85
C ASN A 119 -18.08 3.63 13.24
N TYR A 120 -17.49 3.06 14.27
CA TYR A 120 -18.03 3.11 15.65
C TYR A 120 -17.78 4.45 16.37
N GLY A 121 -16.83 5.26 15.90
CA GLY A 121 -16.48 6.56 16.51
C GLY A 121 -17.29 7.75 16.02
N ARG A 122 -18.12 7.61 14.99
CA ARG A 122 -18.90 8.69 14.38
C ARG A 122 -20.37 8.75 14.80
N GLY A 123 -20.78 7.92 15.74
CA GLY A 123 -22.16 7.81 16.21
C GLY A 123 -22.41 8.47 17.57
N LYS A 124 -21.67 9.53 17.91
CA LYS A 124 -21.98 10.38 19.07
C LYS A 124 -21.89 11.85 18.70
#